data_5ad4464cf7ee84318100a9cb8f7610b9
#
_entry.id   5ad4464cf7ee84318100a9cb8f7610b9
#
_cell.length_a   1.000
_cell.length_b   1.000
_cell.length_c   1.000
_cell.angle_alpha   90.00
_cell.angle_beta   90.00
_cell.angle_gamma   90.00
#
_symmetry.space_group_name_H-M   'P 1'
#
loop_
_entity.id
_entity.type
_entity.pdbx_description
1 polymer ?
#
loop_
_entity_poly.entity_id
_entity_poly.type
_entity_poly.pdbx_seq_one_letter_code
_entity_poly.pdbx_strand_id
1 'polypeptide(L)'
;GIPVVLFDAPSPEGSGLTSVGNDFTEQAAIAADALAALIGEEGKVAVMQGFPSAPNHAERYQAHLDTLAKYPNIEVIEGGIDNDNVEEAQSQAAAILAANPDLKGFLNCDACGSGVAAAIEEAGKAGQVTFVAMDNLIEILDYVKTGTITATSSTLPQEQGMYAVLMMYQAAQGMTLPAKVDTGIGYIDETNIDEWIEIVSAQ
;
A
#
# COMPACT_ATOMS: atom_id res chain seq x y z
N GLY A 1 -21.57 23.43 -15.63
CA GLY A 1 -20.25 23.28 -15.00
C GLY A 1 -19.36 22.37 -15.82
N ILE A 2 -18.09 22.31 -15.50
CA ILE A 2 -17.15 21.35 -16.10
C ILE A 2 -17.42 19.98 -15.47
N PRO A 3 -17.59 18.89 -16.27
CA PRO A 3 -17.72 17.55 -15.72
C PRO A 3 -16.41 17.12 -15.05
N VAL A 4 -16.51 16.45 -13.89
CA VAL A 4 -15.36 15.99 -13.11
C VAL A 4 -15.51 14.49 -12.87
N VAL A 5 -14.47 13.73 -13.15
CA VAL A 5 -14.29 12.33 -12.74
C VAL A 5 -13.17 12.29 -11.70
N LEU A 6 -13.41 11.58 -10.61
CA LEU A 6 -12.48 11.45 -9.50
C LEU A 6 -11.74 10.12 -9.61
N PHE A 7 -10.51 10.05 -9.13
CA PHE A 7 -9.77 8.79 -9.08
C PHE A 7 -8.86 8.73 -7.86
N ASP A 8 -8.43 7.51 -7.52
CA ASP A 8 -7.60 7.14 -6.39
C ASP A 8 -8.28 7.44 -5.04
N ALA A 9 -7.90 8.48 -4.32
CA ALA A 9 -8.33 8.75 -2.96
C ALA A 9 -9.86 8.86 -2.80
N PRO A 10 -10.44 8.40 -1.66
CA PRO A 10 -11.85 8.54 -1.37
C PRO A 10 -12.30 10.00 -1.43
N SER A 11 -13.42 10.22 -2.07
CA SER A 11 -13.97 11.57 -2.28
C SER A 11 -15.39 11.66 -1.72
N PRO A 12 -15.81 12.84 -1.21
CA PRO A 12 -17.16 13.02 -0.72
C PRO A 12 -18.20 12.69 -1.80
N GLU A 13 -19.31 12.08 -1.38
CA GLU A 13 -20.41 11.75 -2.27
C GLU A 13 -20.90 13.00 -3.02
N GLY A 14 -21.12 12.87 -4.34
CA GLY A 14 -21.59 13.97 -5.18
C GLY A 14 -20.52 14.99 -5.58
N SER A 15 -19.25 14.81 -5.23
CA SER A 15 -18.17 15.72 -5.62
C SER A 15 -17.74 15.58 -7.09
N GLY A 16 -18.15 14.51 -7.78
CA GLY A 16 -17.91 14.27 -9.21
C GLY A 16 -19.02 13.44 -9.85
N LEU A 17 -18.87 13.13 -11.13
CA LEU A 17 -19.79 12.28 -11.89
C LEU A 17 -19.65 10.80 -11.52
N THR A 18 -18.45 10.37 -11.24
CA THR A 18 -18.08 9.02 -10.83
C THR A 18 -16.70 9.06 -10.15
N SER A 19 -16.37 8.01 -9.41
CA SER A 19 -15.07 7.79 -8.80
C SER A 19 -14.47 6.49 -9.34
N VAL A 20 -13.19 6.50 -9.69
CA VAL A 20 -12.42 5.34 -10.14
C VAL A 20 -11.37 5.04 -9.09
N GLY A 21 -11.32 3.83 -8.57
CA GLY A 21 -10.37 3.46 -7.52
C GLY A 21 -10.61 2.03 -7.04
N ASN A 22 -9.98 1.68 -5.95
CA ASN A 22 -10.14 0.38 -5.29
C ASN A 22 -10.73 0.54 -3.88
N ASP A 23 -10.86 -0.58 -3.17
CA ASP A 23 -11.20 -0.62 -1.75
C ASP A 23 -9.90 -0.61 -0.93
N PHE A 24 -9.60 0.50 -0.24
CA PHE A 24 -8.39 0.66 0.56
C PHE A 24 -8.42 -0.19 1.83
N THR A 25 -9.60 -0.44 2.38
CA THR A 25 -9.78 -1.34 3.52
C THR A 25 -9.44 -2.77 3.10
N GLU A 26 -9.95 -3.24 1.96
CA GLU A 26 -9.63 -4.57 1.42
C GLU A 26 -8.14 -4.68 1.06
N GLN A 27 -7.56 -3.65 0.44
CA GLN A 27 -6.13 -3.62 0.09
C GLN A 27 -5.24 -3.81 1.32
N ALA A 28 -5.50 -3.06 2.39
CA ALA A 28 -4.74 -3.16 3.62
C ALA A 28 -4.99 -4.48 4.36
N ALA A 29 -6.22 -4.99 4.32
CA ALA A 29 -6.54 -6.30 4.90
C ALA A 29 -5.78 -7.43 4.22
N ILE A 30 -5.70 -7.44 2.88
CA ILE A 30 -4.90 -8.41 2.11
C ILE A 30 -3.43 -8.38 2.54
N ALA A 31 -2.84 -7.19 2.66
CA ALA A 31 -1.44 -7.05 3.08
C ALA A 31 -1.21 -7.53 4.52
N ALA A 32 -2.12 -7.20 5.43
CA ALA A 32 -2.01 -7.58 6.85
C ALA A 32 -2.23 -9.09 7.06
N ASP A 33 -3.22 -9.69 6.38
CA ASP A 33 -3.46 -11.14 6.43
C ASP A 33 -2.28 -11.92 5.83
N ALA A 34 -1.71 -11.42 4.71
CA ALA A 34 -0.51 -11.99 4.10
C ALA A 34 0.69 -11.92 5.04
N LEU A 35 0.94 -10.75 5.66
CA LEU A 35 2.02 -10.58 6.64
C LEU A 35 1.84 -11.57 7.81
N ALA A 36 0.65 -11.63 8.40
CA ALA A 36 0.35 -12.52 9.52
C ALA A 36 0.67 -13.98 9.17
N ALA A 37 0.22 -14.44 8.01
CA ALA A 37 0.50 -15.80 7.53
C ALA A 37 2.00 -16.06 7.34
N LEU A 38 2.73 -15.10 6.75
CA LEU A 38 4.17 -15.20 6.48
C LEU A 38 5.02 -15.28 7.76
N ILE A 39 4.60 -14.61 8.85
CA ILE A 39 5.31 -14.66 10.15
C ILE A 39 4.80 -15.77 11.08
N GLY A 40 3.85 -16.61 10.64
CA GLY A 40 3.28 -17.71 11.43
C GLY A 40 2.28 -17.24 12.50
N GLU A 41 1.61 -16.14 12.27
CA GLU A 41 0.55 -15.54 13.10
C GLU A 41 1.03 -15.17 14.53
N GLU A 42 2.33 -14.95 14.71
CA GLU A 42 2.90 -14.59 16.01
C GLU A 42 4.09 -13.62 15.87
N GLY A 43 4.29 -12.78 16.89
CA GLY A 43 5.43 -11.89 17.00
C GLY A 43 5.05 -10.42 16.93
N LYS A 44 6.08 -9.56 16.90
CA LYS A 44 5.92 -8.11 16.93
C LYS A 44 5.87 -7.55 15.50
N VAL A 45 4.85 -6.74 15.22
CA VAL A 45 4.62 -6.10 13.92
C VAL A 45 4.53 -4.59 14.09
N ALA A 46 5.32 -3.84 13.34
CA ALA A 46 5.22 -2.39 13.25
C ALA A 46 4.30 -1.99 12.10
N VAL A 47 3.41 -1.02 12.32
CA VAL A 47 2.55 -0.44 11.30
C VAL A 47 2.88 1.05 11.16
N MET A 48 3.51 1.44 10.04
CA MET A 48 3.85 2.83 9.74
C MET A 48 2.65 3.54 9.12
N GLN A 49 2.37 4.72 9.62
CA GLN A 49 1.35 5.59 9.10
C GLN A 49 1.97 6.58 8.10
N GLY A 50 1.33 6.77 6.96
CA GLY A 50 1.70 7.79 5.99
C GLY A 50 1.27 9.19 6.45
N PHE A 51 0.51 9.90 5.63
CA PHE A 51 -0.04 11.21 5.97
C PHE A 51 -1.39 11.06 6.70
N PRO A 52 -1.48 11.27 8.04
CA PRO A 52 -2.68 10.90 8.82
C PRO A 52 -3.97 11.62 8.41
N SER A 53 -3.87 12.79 7.76
CA SER A 53 -5.03 13.53 7.26
C SER A 53 -5.44 13.15 5.83
N ALA A 54 -4.68 12.29 5.14
CA ALA A 54 -5.07 11.74 3.85
C ALA A 54 -6.05 10.57 4.07
N PRO A 55 -7.27 10.62 3.51
CA PRO A 55 -8.29 9.61 3.79
C PRO A 55 -7.87 8.17 3.46
N ASN A 56 -7.19 7.97 2.32
CA ASN A 56 -6.69 6.66 1.88
C ASN A 56 -5.62 6.10 2.84
N HIS A 57 -4.68 6.93 3.34
CA HIS A 57 -3.67 6.49 4.30
C HIS A 57 -4.29 6.14 5.66
N ALA A 58 -5.23 6.97 6.14
CA ALA A 58 -5.93 6.72 7.40
C ALA A 58 -6.79 5.44 7.33
N GLU A 59 -7.47 5.21 6.20
CA GLU A 59 -8.28 4.01 5.96
C GLU A 59 -7.41 2.75 5.94
N ARG A 60 -6.28 2.75 5.22
CA ARG A 60 -5.33 1.64 5.20
C ARG A 60 -4.74 1.36 6.59
N TYR A 61 -4.34 2.41 7.32
CA TYR A 61 -3.79 2.26 8.67
C TYR A 61 -4.79 1.58 9.61
N GLN A 62 -6.03 2.05 9.65
CA GLN A 62 -7.08 1.46 10.48
C GLN A 62 -7.36 0.01 10.06
N ALA A 63 -7.43 -0.27 8.77
CA ALA A 63 -7.67 -1.61 8.27
C ALA A 63 -6.53 -2.59 8.59
N HIS A 64 -5.27 -2.14 8.59
CA HIS A 64 -4.15 -2.95 9.09
C HIS A 64 -4.34 -3.33 10.56
N LEU A 65 -4.68 -2.34 11.42
CA LEU A 65 -4.90 -2.59 12.85
C LEU A 65 -6.07 -3.54 13.08
N ASP A 66 -7.20 -3.31 12.42
CA ASP A 66 -8.41 -4.14 12.55
C ASP A 66 -8.17 -5.57 12.06
N THR A 67 -7.37 -5.74 11.03
CA THR A 67 -7.02 -7.05 10.48
C THR A 67 -6.06 -7.79 11.40
N LEU A 68 -4.99 -7.15 11.86
CA LEU A 68 -4.02 -7.75 12.78
C LEU A 68 -4.64 -8.10 14.13
N ALA A 69 -5.69 -7.39 14.58
CA ALA A 69 -6.43 -7.71 15.80
C ALA A 69 -7.10 -9.11 15.79
N LYS A 70 -7.25 -9.73 14.61
CA LYS A 70 -7.75 -11.11 14.47
C LYS A 70 -6.73 -12.16 14.93
N TYR A 71 -5.44 -11.79 15.05
CA TYR A 71 -4.30 -12.65 15.36
C TYR A 71 -3.80 -12.39 16.79
N PRO A 72 -4.27 -13.12 17.80
CA PRO A 72 -4.06 -12.80 19.22
C PRO A 72 -2.61 -12.90 19.69
N ASN A 73 -1.73 -13.55 18.92
CA ASN A 73 -0.31 -13.68 19.24
C ASN A 73 0.56 -12.65 18.49
N ILE A 74 -0.04 -11.74 17.74
CA ILE A 74 0.67 -10.63 17.11
C ILE A 74 0.59 -9.40 18.03
N GLU A 75 1.74 -8.90 18.43
CA GLU A 75 1.88 -7.61 19.12
C GLU A 75 2.05 -6.50 18.09
N VAL A 76 1.06 -5.63 17.96
CA VAL A 76 1.13 -4.48 17.05
C VAL A 76 1.75 -3.30 17.77
N ILE A 77 2.77 -2.69 17.17
CA ILE A 77 3.40 -1.46 17.63
C ILE A 77 3.29 -0.35 16.59
N GLU A 78 3.37 0.90 17.03
CA GLU A 78 3.44 2.05 16.13
C GLU A 78 4.76 2.02 15.33
N GLY A 79 4.66 2.11 14.01
CA GLY A 79 5.78 2.14 13.07
C GLY A 79 6.29 3.55 12.75
N GLY A 80 5.74 4.58 13.42
CA GLY A 80 6.01 5.99 13.14
C GLY A 80 5.05 6.58 12.09
N ILE A 81 5.31 7.84 11.75
CA ILE A 81 4.57 8.61 10.74
C ILE A 81 5.61 9.18 9.77
N ASP A 82 5.54 8.82 8.50
CA ASP A 82 6.52 9.25 7.50
C ASP A 82 6.11 10.51 6.70
N ASN A 83 4.86 10.97 6.87
CA ASN A 83 4.33 12.14 6.18
C ASN A 83 4.43 12.07 4.65
N ASP A 84 4.32 10.88 4.07
CA ASP A 84 4.45 10.63 2.63
C ASP A 84 5.83 11.07 2.09
N ASN A 85 6.88 10.79 2.88
CA ASN A 85 8.27 11.13 2.60
C ASN A 85 9.20 9.93 2.81
N VAL A 86 9.89 9.53 1.75
CA VAL A 86 10.74 8.32 1.73
C VAL A 86 11.90 8.39 2.73
N GLU A 87 12.55 9.56 2.89
CA GLU A 87 13.66 9.74 3.83
C GLU A 87 13.16 9.70 5.28
N GLU A 88 11.97 10.23 5.53
CA GLU A 88 11.34 10.13 6.85
C GLU A 88 10.92 8.70 7.17
N ALA A 89 10.37 7.96 6.19
CA ALA A 89 10.08 6.53 6.31
C ALA A 89 11.34 5.73 6.69
N GLN A 90 12.48 5.97 6.00
CA GLN A 90 13.76 5.33 6.32
C GLN A 90 14.22 5.65 7.74
N SER A 91 14.17 6.92 8.14
CA SER A 91 14.59 7.37 9.46
C SER A 91 13.73 6.77 10.59
N GLN A 92 12.41 6.76 10.42
CA GLN A 92 11.46 6.18 11.38
C GLN A 92 11.64 4.66 11.47
N ALA A 93 11.74 3.97 10.32
CA ALA A 93 11.95 2.52 10.29
C ALA A 93 13.28 2.12 10.97
N ALA A 94 14.36 2.86 10.74
CA ALA A 94 15.65 2.62 11.39
C ALA A 94 15.54 2.74 12.93
N ALA A 95 14.82 3.75 13.43
CA ALA A 95 14.58 3.93 14.85
C ALA A 95 13.75 2.78 15.45
N ILE A 96 12.70 2.33 14.76
CA ILE A 96 11.85 1.21 15.17
C ILE A 96 12.64 -0.10 15.20
N LEU A 97 13.45 -0.39 14.18
CA LEU A 97 14.30 -1.58 14.10
C LEU A 97 15.35 -1.62 15.22
N ALA A 98 15.93 -0.48 15.56
CA ALA A 98 16.90 -0.37 16.64
C ALA A 98 16.26 -0.57 18.02
N ALA A 99 15.05 -0.04 18.21
CA ALA A 99 14.31 -0.17 19.48
C ALA A 99 13.67 -1.56 19.67
N ASN A 100 13.43 -2.31 18.58
CA ASN A 100 12.74 -3.61 18.58
C ASN A 100 13.58 -4.67 17.83
N PRO A 101 14.64 -5.19 18.44
CA PRO A 101 15.51 -6.20 17.82
C PRO A 101 14.78 -7.52 17.50
N ASP A 102 13.64 -7.76 18.14
CA ASP A 102 12.73 -8.90 18.01
C ASP A 102 11.59 -8.68 17.00
N LEU A 103 11.60 -7.55 16.27
CA LEU A 103 10.57 -7.24 15.25
C LEU A 103 10.52 -8.35 14.20
N LYS A 104 9.31 -8.84 13.92
CA LYS A 104 9.04 -9.90 12.92
C LYS A 104 8.47 -9.37 11.63
N GLY A 105 7.64 -8.33 11.70
CA GLY A 105 6.95 -7.81 10.55
C GLY A 105 6.88 -6.29 10.51
N PHE A 106 6.72 -5.77 9.29
CA PHE A 106 6.52 -4.35 9.02
C PHE A 106 5.41 -4.17 7.98
N LEU A 107 4.54 -3.18 8.19
CA LEU A 107 3.54 -2.69 7.23
C LEU A 107 3.65 -1.18 7.11
N ASN A 108 3.39 -0.64 5.93
CA ASN A 108 3.22 0.80 5.71
C ASN A 108 1.89 1.10 5.01
N CYS A 109 1.50 2.36 4.92
CA CYS A 109 0.18 2.78 4.43
C CYS A 109 0.22 3.58 3.13
N ASP A 110 1.41 3.82 2.57
CA ASP A 110 1.63 4.70 1.41
C ASP A 110 2.76 4.18 0.50
N ALA A 111 3.16 4.99 -0.48
CA ALA A 111 4.18 4.65 -1.47
C ALA A 111 5.64 4.79 -0.97
N CYS A 112 5.87 5.03 0.34
CA CYS A 112 7.21 5.22 0.92
C CYS A 112 7.92 3.92 1.31
N GLY A 113 7.42 2.76 0.87
CA GLY A 113 7.98 1.43 1.18
C GLY A 113 9.46 1.26 0.87
N SER A 114 9.99 1.95 -0.15
CA SER A 114 11.43 1.93 -0.48
C SER A 114 12.30 2.47 0.67
N GLY A 115 11.84 3.47 1.41
CA GLY A 115 12.53 3.99 2.59
C GLY A 115 12.59 2.98 3.73
N VAL A 116 11.47 2.30 4.01
CA VAL A 116 11.42 1.22 5.01
C VAL A 116 12.37 0.07 4.62
N ALA A 117 12.36 -0.33 3.34
CA ALA A 117 13.24 -1.38 2.82
C ALA A 117 14.72 -1.02 2.96
N ALA A 118 15.09 0.22 2.63
CA ALA A 118 16.46 0.71 2.82
C ALA A 118 16.90 0.61 4.29
N ALA A 119 16.05 0.99 5.24
CA ALA A 119 16.34 0.86 6.66
C ALA A 119 16.51 -0.61 7.11
N ILE A 120 15.70 -1.53 6.57
CA ILE A 120 15.80 -2.97 6.84
C ILE A 120 17.15 -3.51 6.33
N GLU A 121 17.60 -3.12 5.14
CA GLU A 121 18.91 -3.52 4.60
C GLU A 121 20.06 -2.96 5.41
N GLU A 122 20.05 -1.65 5.72
CA GLU A 122 21.08 -1.00 6.52
C GLU A 122 21.20 -1.61 7.94
N ALA A 123 20.10 -2.06 8.51
CA ALA A 123 20.08 -2.77 9.78
C ALA A 123 20.55 -4.24 9.68
N GLY A 124 20.82 -4.76 8.48
CA GLY A 124 21.14 -6.17 8.23
C GLY A 124 20.00 -7.13 8.57
N LYS A 125 18.75 -6.68 8.45
CA LYS A 125 17.54 -7.41 8.81
C LYS A 125 16.79 -7.98 7.60
N ALA A 126 17.30 -7.82 6.37
CA ALA A 126 16.71 -8.43 5.18
C ALA A 126 16.59 -9.97 5.38
N GLY A 127 15.40 -10.51 5.09
CA GLY A 127 15.06 -11.91 5.32
C GLY A 127 14.82 -12.30 6.81
N GLN A 128 14.95 -11.35 7.76
CA GLN A 128 14.64 -11.56 9.18
C GLN A 128 13.36 -10.81 9.59
N VAL A 129 13.12 -9.64 9.00
CA VAL A 129 11.89 -8.88 9.14
C VAL A 129 11.08 -9.05 7.85
N THR A 130 9.90 -9.60 7.96
CA THR A 130 8.96 -9.71 6.84
C THR A 130 8.33 -8.34 6.59
N PHE A 131 8.49 -7.78 5.41
CA PHE A 131 7.88 -6.50 5.06
C PHE A 131 6.90 -6.69 3.91
N VAL A 132 5.63 -6.33 4.14
CA VAL A 132 4.61 -6.23 3.10
C VAL A 132 4.29 -4.76 2.89
N ALA A 133 4.64 -4.25 1.71
CA ALA A 133 4.55 -2.84 1.36
C ALA A 133 3.22 -2.47 0.70
N MET A 134 3.05 -1.18 0.38
CA MET A 134 2.00 -0.63 -0.45
C MET A 134 2.56 -0.11 -1.76
N ASP A 135 1.70 -0.17 -2.79
CA ASP A 135 1.91 0.36 -4.14
C ASP A 135 2.97 -0.39 -4.98
N ASN A 136 3.13 0.03 -6.24
CA ASN A 136 3.95 -0.66 -7.25
C ASN A 136 4.95 0.27 -7.96
N LEU A 137 5.48 1.28 -7.25
CA LEU A 137 6.56 2.09 -7.79
C LEU A 137 7.77 1.21 -8.10
N ILE A 138 8.52 1.57 -9.14
CA ILE A 138 9.65 0.74 -9.58
C ILE A 138 10.67 0.48 -8.47
N GLU A 139 10.91 1.47 -7.60
CA GLU A 139 11.79 1.35 -6.45
C GLU A 139 11.30 0.31 -5.43
N ILE A 140 9.98 0.18 -5.26
CA ILE A 140 9.37 -0.84 -4.39
C ILE A 140 9.50 -2.22 -5.06
N LEU A 141 9.21 -2.31 -6.36
CA LEU A 141 9.33 -3.56 -7.12
C LEU A 141 10.77 -4.08 -7.17
N ASP A 142 11.77 -3.21 -7.25
CA ASP A 142 13.18 -3.59 -7.17
C ASP A 142 13.51 -4.23 -5.82
N TYR A 143 12.96 -3.73 -4.71
CA TYR A 143 13.12 -4.34 -3.39
C TYR A 143 12.33 -5.65 -3.23
N VAL A 144 11.20 -5.82 -3.91
CA VAL A 144 10.51 -7.12 -3.98
C VAL A 144 11.39 -8.11 -4.74
N LYS A 145 11.97 -7.71 -5.86
CA LYS A 145 12.86 -8.55 -6.67
C LYS A 145 14.12 -8.98 -5.93
N THR A 146 14.68 -8.14 -5.08
CA THR A 146 15.85 -8.48 -4.23
C THR A 146 15.46 -9.25 -2.96
N GLY A 147 14.18 -9.30 -2.60
CA GLY A 147 13.65 -10.01 -1.44
C GLY A 147 13.71 -9.25 -0.11
N THR A 148 14.07 -7.96 -0.13
CA THR A 148 14.01 -7.11 1.06
C THR A 148 12.57 -6.75 1.41
N ILE A 149 11.73 -6.44 0.40
CA ILE A 149 10.28 -6.42 0.50
C ILE A 149 9.78 -7.81 0.13
N THR A 150 9.01 -8.44 1.00
CA THR A 150 8.48 -9.79 0.78
C THR A 150 7.33 -9.80 -0.22
N ALA A 151 6.47 -8.78 -0.14
CA ALA A 151 5.36 -8.56 -1.06
C ALA A 151 4.90 -7.11 -1.02
N THR A 152 4.11 -6.68 -1.99
CA THR A 152 3.42 -5.39 -1.96
C THR A 152 1.99 -5.51 -2.48
N SER A 153 1.11 -4.64 -2.01
CA SER A 153 -0.29 -4.54 -2.45
C SER A 153 -0.50 -3.24 -3.21
N SER A 154 -0.90 -3.33 -4.48
CA SER A 154 -1.03 -2.20 -5.40
C SER A 154 -2.47 -1.80 -5.68
N THR A 155 -2.70 -0.49 -5.84
CA THR A 155 -3.98 0.12 -6.23
C THR A 155 -4.27 0.06 -7.74
N LEU A 156 -3.37 -0.44 -8.56
CA LEU A 156 -3.44 -0.45 -10.02
C LEU A 156 -3.62 0.96 -10.62
N PRO A 157 -2.69 1.90 -10.39
CA PRO A 157 -2.85 3.31 -10.77
C PRO A 157 -2.98 3.53 -12.29
N GLN A 158 -2.44 2.63 -13.11
CA GLN A 158 -2.55 2.66 -14.57
C GLN A 158 -3.99 2.44 -15.04
N GLU A 159 -4.66 1.44 -14.47
CA GLU A 159 -6.06 1.14 -14.70
C GLU A 159 -6.95 2.30 -14.21
N GLN A 160 -6.63 2.88 -13.08
CA GLN A 160 -7.37 4.03 -12.55
C GLN A 160 -7.30 5.21 -13.53
N GLY A 161 -6.10 5.54 -14.05
CA GLY A 161 -5.92 6.59 -15.05
C GLY A 161 -6.69 6.31 -16.34
N MET A 162 -6.59 5.10 -16.87
CA MET A 162 -7.28 4.68 -18.09
C MET A 162 -8.80 4.75 -17.92
N TYR A 163 -9.35 4.20 -16.85
CA TYR A 163 -10.79 4.22 -16.60
C TYR A 163 -11.31 5.63 -16.32
N ALA A 164 -10.53 6.49 -15.65
CA ALA A 164 -10.93 7.88 -15.43
C ALA A 164 -11.13 8.61 -16.76
N VAL A 165 -10.21 8.45 -17.73
CA VAL A 165 -10.35 9.02 -19.07
C VAL A 165 -11.53 8.40 -19.83
N LEU A 166 -11.74 7.08 -19.73
CA LEU A 166 -12.88 6.41 -20.34
C LEU A 166 -14.22 6.94 -19.80
N MET A 167 -14.32 7.14 -18.49
CA MET A 167 -15.53 7.72 -17.88
C MET A 167 -15.79 9.13 -18.35
N MET A 168 -14.76 9.96 -18.47
CA MET A 168 -14.92 11.32 -19.06
C MET A 168 -15.40 11.27 -20.51
N TYR A 169 -14.87 10.35 -21.32
CA TYR A 169 -15.33 10.16 -22.70
C TYR A 169 -16.80 9.75 -22.76
N GLN A 170 -17.21 8.77 -21.94
CA GLN A 170 -18.61 8.31 -21.87
C GLN A 170 -19.56 9.43 -21.42
N ALA A 171 -19.15 10.23 -20.42
CA ALA A 171 -19.91 11.40 -19.99
C ALA A 171 -20.13 12.40 -21.12
N ALA A 172 -19.07 12.67 -21.93
CA ALA A 172 -19.14 13.57 -23.08
C ALA A 172 -20.08 13.07 -24.19
N GLN A 173 -20.31 11.74 -24.27
CA GLN A 173 -21.30 11.13 -25.17
C GLN A 173 -22.71 11.10 -24.58
N GLY A 174 -22.95 11.66 -23.40
CA GLY A 174 -24.25 11.66 -22.71
C GLY A 174 -24.63 10.30 -22.10
N MET A 175 -23.68 9.40 -21.89
CA MET A 175 -23.93 8.11 -21.27
C MET A 175 -24.09 8.24 -19.75
N THR A 176 -24.91 7.39 -19.18
CA THR A 176 -25.03 7.27 -17.72
C THR A 176 -23.81 6.53 -17.20
N LEU A 177 -23.11 7.13 -16.21
CA LEU A 177 -21.96 6.53 -15.57
C LEU A 177 -22.35 5.74 -14.32
N PRO A 178 -21.58 4.68 -13.95
CA PRO A 178 -21.69 4.06 -12.64
C PRO A 178 -21.24 5.06 -11.55
N ALA A 179 -21.73 4.91 -10.34
CA ALA A 179 -21.31 5.76 -9.22
C ALA A 179 -19.83 5.57 -8.85
N LYS A 180 -19.34 4.30 -8.95
CA LYS A 180 -17.94 3.91 -8.70
C LYS A 180 -17.49 2.90 -9.75
N VAL A 181 -16.24 2.98 -10.15
CA VAL A 181 -15.52 1.96 -10.94
C VAL A 181 -14.42 1.41 -10.05
N ASP A 182 -14.51 0.12 -9.73
CA ASP A 182 -13.49 -0.60 -8.99
C ASP A 182 -12.45 -1.15 -9.95
N THR A 183 -11.18 -0.82 -9.71
CA THR A 183 -10.05 -1.27 -10.52
C THR A 183 -9.40 -2.55 -10.00
N GLY A 184 -9.83 -3.01 -8.83
CA GLY A 184 -9.23 -4.15 -8.15
C GLY A 184 -7.92 -3.83 -7.42
N ILE A 185 -7.29 -4.88 -6.93
CA ILE A 185 -6.06 -4.81 -6.11
C ILE A 185 -5.06 -5.80 -6.68
N GLY A 186 -3.83 -5.37 -6.91
CA GLY A 186 -2.70 -6.23 -7.26
C GLY A 186 -1.97 -6.70 -6.01
N TYR A 187 -1.72 -8.01 -5.90
CA TYR A 187 -0.78 -8.55 -4.92
C TYR A 187 0.47 -9.02 -5.65
N ILE A 188 1.62 -8.50 -5.26
CA ILE A 188 2.89 -8.66 -5.97
C ILE A 188 3.92 -9.27 -5.03
N ASP A 189 4.49 -10.40 -5.42
CA ASP A 189 5.53 -11.10 -4.68
C ASP A 189 6.56 -11.72 -5.64
N GLU A 190 7.46 -12.55 -5.12
CA GLU A 190 8.50 -13.22 -5.90
C GLU A 190 8.00 -14.03 -7.09
N THR A 191 6.72 -14.45 -7.07
CA THR A 191 6.16 -15.34 -8.12
C THR A 191 5.72 -14.60 -9.36
N ASN A 192 5.45 -13.27 -9.27
CA ASN A 192 4.93 -12.47 -10.37
C ASN A 192 5.67 -11.12 -10.57
N ILE A 193 6.73 -10.86 -9.81
CA ILE A 193 7.46 -9.58 -9.83
C ILE A 193 7.99 -9.21 -11.22
N ASP A 194 8.49 -10.16 -11.99
CA ASP A 194 9.07 -9.88 -13.31
C ASP A 194 8.01 -9.34 -14.29
N GLU A 195 6.78 -9.89 -14.25
CA GLU A 195 5.66 -9.40 -15.04
C GLU A 195 5.28 -7.95 -14.64
N TRP A 196 5.25 -7.67 -13.34
CA TRP A 196 4.93 -6.34 -12.84
C TRP A 196 5.99 -5.28 -13.20
N ILE A 197 7.27 -5.65 -13.15
CA ILE A 197 8.35 -4.76 -13.60
C ILE A 197 8.19 -4.44 -15.10
N GLU A 198 7.85 -5.43 -15.94
CA GLU A 198 7.58 -5.19 -17.36
C GLU A 198 6.40 -4.22 -17.57
N ILE A 199 5.28 -4.44 -16.84
CA ILE A 199 4.10 -3.58 -16.93
C ILE A 199 4.43 -2.13 -16.53
N VAL A 200 5.14 -1.93 -15.42
CA VAL A 200 5.46 -0.58 -14.92
C VAL A 200 6.53 0.11 -15.78
N SER A 201 7.50 -0.64 -16.30
CA SER A 201 8.60 -0.10 -17.13
C SER A 201 8.20 0.20 -18.58
N ALA A 202 7.08 -0.32 -19.07
CA ALA A 202 6.59 -0.12 -20.43
C ALA A 202 5.88 1.23 -20.67
N GLN A 203 5.92 2.15 -19.70
CA GLN A 203 5.18 3.41 -19.68
C GLN A 203 6.02 4.63 -20.04
#